data_af66625397e1dce3f50f9bc4388339b5
#
_entry.id   af66625397e1dce3f50f9bc4388339b5
#
_cell.length_a   1.000
_cell.length_b   1.000
_cell.length_c   1.000
_cell.angle_alpha   90.00
_cell.angle_beta   90.00
_cell.angle_gamma   90.00
#
_symmetry.space_group_name_H-M   'P 1'
#
loop_
_entity.id
_entity.type
_entity.pdbx_description
1 polymer ?
#
loop_
_entity_poly.entity_id
_entity_poly.type
_entity_poly.pdbx_seq_one_letter_code
_entity_poly.pdbx_strand_id
1 'polypeptide(L)' 'MEEYRARYFVPLRIREKTSFTMNAETLEILRCVLQDLHERVSMVSYIDNIICEHLRAHRELLNQASAKQRRKTTIPL' A
#
# COMPACT_ATOMS: atom_id res chain seq x y z
N MET A 1 0.46 -16.07 -9.00
CA MET A 1 1.51 -15.23 -8.39
C MET A 1 1.92 -14.01 -9.22
N GLU A 2 1.90 -14.14 -10.53
CA GLU A 2 2.38 -13.04 -11.37
C GLU A 2 1.55 -11.76 -11.26
N GLU A 3 0.23 -11.89 -11.18
CA GLU A 3 -0.62 -10.73 -10.95
C GLU A 3 -0.32 -10.04 -9.63
N TYR A 4 -0.18 -10.84 -8.59
CA TYR A 4 0.15 -10.30 -7.27
C TYR A 4 1.50 -9.59 -7.30
N ARG A 5 2.51 -10.25 -7.89
CA ARG A 5 3.85 -9.68 -7.98
C ARG A 5 3.86 -8.37 -8.75
N ALA A 6 3.11 -8.30 -9.85
CA ALA A 6 3.04 -7.10 -10.67
C ALA A 6 2.39 -5.92 -9.93
N ARG A 7 1.51 -6.20 -8.98
CA ARG A 7 0.82 -5.15 -8.23
C ARG A 7 1.53 -4.76 -6.94
N TYR A 8 2.09 -5.73 -6.24
CA TYR A 8 2.55 -5.52 -4.87
C TYR A 8 4.06 -5.55 -4.71
N PHE A 9 4.79 -6.19 -5.60
CA PHE A 9 6.25 -6.27 -5.50
C PHE A 9 6.94 -5.34 -6.48
N VAL A 10 6.41 -4.13 -6.61
CA VAL A 10 6.97 -3.11 -7.49
C VAL A 10 7.88 -2.19 -6.69
N PRO A 11 9.16 -2.06 -7.04
CA PRO A 11 10.04 -1.11 -6.36
C PRO A 11 9.52 0.31 -6.55
N LEU A 12 9.47 1.07 -5.48
CA LEU A 12 8.98 2.44 -5.50
C LEU A 12 10.09 3.40 -5.10
N ARG A 13 10.10 4.54 -5.77
CA ARG A 13 11.00 5.63 -5.42
C ARG A 13 10.25 6.62 -4.55
N ILE A 14 10.53 6.58 -3.26
CA ILE A 14 9.87 7.43 -2.30
C ILE A 14 10.67 8.70 -2.12
N ARG A 15 10.07 9.83 -2.47
CA ARG A 15 10.74 11.13 -2.43
C ARG A 15 10.61 11.82 -1.09
N GLU A 16 9.39 11.89 -0.58
CA GLU A 16 9.12 12.50 0.71
C GLU A 16 8.74 11.40 1.67
N LYS A 17 9.42 11.36 2.80
CA LYS A 17 9.25 10.28 3.76
C LYS A 17 8.63 10.80 5.05
N THR A 18 7.75 10.01 5.60
CA THR A 18 7.24 10.22 6.94
C THR A 18 7.27 8.90 7.67
N SER A 19 7.11 8.92 8.98
CA SER A 19 7.07 7.70 9.75
C SER A 19 5.70 7.51 10.36
N PHE A 20 5.35 6.25 10.54
CA PHE A 20 4.12 5.88 11.25
C PHE A 20 4.41 4.59 12.02
N THR A 21 3.57 4.34 13.01
CA THR A 21 3.71 3.16 13.84
C THR A 21 2.71 2.11 13.40
N MET A 22 3.17 0.88 13.28
CA MET A 22 2.30 -0.23 12.95
C MET A 22 2.57 -1.41 13.88
N ASN A 23 1.66 -2.37 13.87
CA ASN A 23 1.78 -3.57 14.68
C ASN A 23 3.02 -4.37 14.27
N ALA A 24 3.86 -4.68 15.23
CA ALA A 24 5.11 -5.41 14.97
C ALA A 24 4.86 -6.80 14.40
N GLU A 25 3.80 -7.47 14.82
CA GLU A 25 3.47 -8.80 14.31
C GLU A 25 3.09 -8.75 12.84
N THR A 26 2.33 -7.74 12.45
CA THR A 26 1.95 -7.55 11.05
C THR A 26 3.18 -7.29 10.19
N LEU A 27 4.08 -6.45 10.67
CA LEU A 27 5.31 -6.17 9.95
C LEU A 27 6.16 -7.43 9.77
N GLU A 28 6.22 -8.26 10.80
CA GLU A 28 6.97 -9.51 10.73
C GLU A 28 6.37 -10.48 9.71
N ILE A 29 5.03 -10.54 9.64
CA ILE A 29 4.35 -11.35 8.63
C ILE A 29 4.74 -10.90 7.22
N LEU A 30 4.74 -9.59 6.98
CA LEU A 30 5.12 -9.05 5.68
C LEU A 30 6.58 -9.38 5.35
N ARG A 31 7.46 -9.29 6.35
CA ARG A 31 8.86 -9.64 6.18
C ARG A 31 9.02 -11.11 5.77
N CYS A 32 8.27 -12.00 6.44
CA CYS A 32 8.31 -13.41 6.11
C CYS A 32 7.84 -13.69 4.68
N VAL A 33 6.81 -12.97 4.24
CA VAL A 33 6.33 -13.11 2.85
C VAL A 33 7.44 -12.78 1.87
N LEU A 34 8.10 -11.65 2.07
CA LEU A 34 9.18 -11.24 1.17
C LEU A 34 10.35 -12.22 1.18
N GLN A 35 10.69 -12.74 2.35
CA GLN A 35 11.77 -13.71 2.48
C GLN A 35 11.40 -15.05 1.83
N ASP A 36 10.22 -15.55 2.11
CA ASP A 36 9.78 -16.86 1.59
C ASP A 36 9.66 -16.86 0.08
N LEU A 37 9.28 -15.74 -0.50
CA LEU A 37 9.15 -15.60 -1.95
C LEU A 37 10.42 -15.10 -2.61
N HIS A 38 11.47 -14.88 -1.84
CA HIS A 38 12.76 -14.36 -2.34
C HIS A 38 12.60 -13.05 -3.11
N GLU A 39 11.70 -12.18 -2.65
CA GLU A 39 11.50 -10.90 -3.28
C GLU A 39 12.52 -9.88 -2.79
N ARG A 40 13.01 -9.05 -3.71
CA ARG A 40 14.02 -8.05 -3.40
C ARG A 40 13.46 -6.64 -3.20
N VAL A 41 12.15 -6.50 -3.35
CA VAL A 41 11.52 -5.21 -3.13
C VAL A 41 11.62 -4.83 -1.65
N SER A 42 11.78 -3.54 -1.38
CA SER A 42 11.87 -3.09 0.00
C SER A 42 10.54 -3.25 0.74
N MET A 43 10.60 -3.37 2.06
CA MET A 43 9.42 -3.43 2.90
C MET A 43 8.54 -2.21 2.70
N VAL A 44 9.15 -1.03 2.61
CA VAL A 44 8.43 0.23 2.41
C VAL A 44 7.66 0.21 1.09
N SER A 45 8.30 -0.24 0.02
CA SER A 45 7.64 -0.36 -1.28
C SER A 45 6.46 -1.33 -1.22
N TYR A 46 6.66 -2.47 -0.59
CA TYR A 46 5.61 -3.47 -0.46
C TYR A 46 4.41 -2.91 0.29
N ILE A 47 4.64 -2.30 1.44
CA ILE A 47 3.58 -1.72 2.26
C ILE A 47 2.84 -0.62 1.47
N ASP A 48 3.58 0.26 0.81
CA ASP A 48 2.98 1.35 0.05
C ASP A 48 2.14 0.81 -1.11
N ASN A 49 2.61 -0.22 -1.79
CA ASN A 49 1.83 -0.86 -2.86
C ASN A 49 0.53 -1.45 -2.34
N ILE A 50 0.57 -2.10 -1.17
CA ILE A 50 -0.64 -2.67 -0.55
C ILE A 50 -1.65 -1.56 -0.25
N ILE A 51 -1.19 -0.49 0.37
CA ILE A 51 -2.06 0.62 0.75
C ILE A 51 -2.65 1.29 -0.50
N CYS A 52 -1.82 1.57 -1.49
CA CYS A 52 -2.29 2.22 -2.72
C CYS A 52 -3.28 1.34 -3.48
N GLU A 53 -3.03 0.03 -3.53
CA GLU A 53 -3.94 -0.88 -4.21
C GLU A 53 -5.28 -0.96 -3.48
N HIS A 54 -5.26 -0.97 -2.16
CA HIS A 54 -6.47 -0.91 -1.36
C HIS A 54 -7.26 0.36 -1.66
N LEU A 55 -6.59 1.49 -1.70
CA LEU A 55 -7.23 2.78 -1.96
C LEU A 55 -7.82 2.85 -3.36
N ARG A 56 -7.11 2.31 -4.36
CA ARG A 56 -7.65 2.26 -5.72
C ARG A 56 -8.89 1.40 -5.82
N ALA A 57 -8.86 0.24 -5.17
CA ALA A 57 -9.97 -0.70 -5.21
C ALA A 57 -11.24 -0.11 -4.57
N HIS A 58 -11.08 0.76 -3.59
CA HIS A 58 -12.20 1.34 -2.84
C HIS A 58 -12.38 2.83 -3.08
N ARG A 59 -11.76 3.34 -4.13
CA ARG A 59 -11.72 4.78 -4.40
C ARG A 59 -13.10 5.42 -4.47
N GLU A 60 -14.00 4.83 -5.24
CA GLU A 60 -15.33 5.40 -5.41
C GLU A 60 -16.11 5.45 -4.10
N LEU A 61 -16.10 4.34 -3.37
CA LEU A 61 -16.79 4.26 -2.09
C LEU A 61 -16.26 5.31 -1.11
N LEU A 62 -14.95 5.38 -0.98
CA LEU A 62 -14.32 6.27 -0.02
C LEU A 62 -14.46 7.74 -0.43
N ASN A 63 -14.37 8.03 -1.73
CA ASN A 63 -14.57 9.39 -2.20
C ASN A 63 -16.02 9.86 -2.01
N GLN A 64 -16.99 8.98 -2.23
CA GLN A 64 -18.39 9.30 -1.98
C GLN A 64 -18.65 9.58 -0.50
N ALA A 65 -18.11 8.74 0.37
CA ALA A 65 -18.25 8.94 1.80
C ALA A 65 -17.58 10.24 2.25
N SER A 66 -16.40 10.54 1.70
CA SER A 66 -15.62 11.74 2.05
C SER A 66 -16.23 13.00 1.47
N ALA A 67 -16.96 12.90 0.37
CA ALA A 67 -17.61 14.08 -0.24
C ALA A 67 -18.55 14.78 0.72
N LYS A 68 -19.12 14.03 1.66
CA LYS A 68 -19.97 14.57 2.70
C LYS A 68 -19.22 15.50 3.65
N GLN A 69 -17.90 15.46 3.61
CA GLN A 69 -17.02 16.29 4.41
C GLN A 69 -16.44 17.45 3.60
N ARG A 70 -17.10 17.83 2.49
CA ARG A 70 -16.76 18.98 1.64
C ARG A 70 -15.50 18.79 0.77
N ARG A 71 -15.07 17.57 0.58
CA ARG A 71 -13.94 17.29 -0.32
C ARG A 71 -14.47 16.74 -1.63
N LYS A 72 -13.91 17.23 -2.73
CA LYS A 72 -14.28 16.70 -4.04
C LYS A 72 -13.68 15.34 -4.27
N THR A 73 -12.43 15.17 -3.91
CA THR A 73 -11.70 13.93 -4.10
C THR A 73 -10.73 13.73 -2.95
N THR A 74 -10.93 12.67 -2.18
CA THR A 74 -10.01 12.31 -1.10
C THR A 74 -8.90 11.43 -1.63
N ILE A 75 -9.23 10.54 -2.57
CA ILE A 75 -8.28 9.58 -3.12
C ILE A 75 -8.08 9.88 -4.60
N PRO A 76 -6.93 10.47 -4.97
CA PRO A 76 -6.64 10.78 -6.38
C PRO A 76 -6.02 9.61 -7.15
N LEU A 77 -5.93 8.47 -6.55
CA LEU A 77 -5.28 7.29 -7.13
C LEU A 77 -6.10 6.61 -8.23
#